data_136ff01826cf7615aea6f3bf3d9eee00
#
_entry.id   136ff01826cf7615aea6f3bf3d9eee00
#
_cell.length_a   1.000
_cell.length_b   1.000
_cell.length_c   1.000
_cell.angle_alpha   90.00
_cell.angle_beta   90.00
_cell.angle_gamma   90.00
#
_symmetry.space_group_name_H-M   'P 1'
#
loop_
_entity.id
_entity.type
_entity.pdbx_description
1 polymer ?
#
loop_
_entity_poly.entity_id
_entity_poly.type
_entity_poly.pdbx_seq_one_letter_code
_entity_poly.pdbx_strand_id
1 'polypeptide(L)'
;MQFRIAAYGEVRDENGRVLLTRRTRGREAGPWHLPGGVLDHGEPPKRAAGRLVLEHTGYEVAVGAPLEAVAVARRGVHTNAIIYTAKVTGDPGDDFEGDTAEWVEPARAAAESHSPFVSACLHLADDRLAGRVDKAPQETRPVPPSKAKKGRRRRGQRFGAYGVVADGDGRILLARIAEGYPGGGTWHLPGGGVDFGESPRAAVSREIYEETGQEAQVGELLNVTSFRHRRAIGPEGYPLDWHGVRAIYSATVEDPSAAQVVEAAGGSTSESRWWDADALDDLPLSAAVEDALQVVDLKNLAAQA
;
A
#
# COMPACT_ATOMS: atom_id res chain seq x y z
N MET A 1 -15.77 11.85 2.36
CA MET A 1 -15.04 10.60 2.17
C MET A 1 -13.94 10.51 3.21
N GLN A 2 -13.67 9.33 3.75
CA GLN A 2 -12.63 9.10 4.76
C GLN A 2 -11.66 8.03 4.23
N PHE A 3 -10.36 8.31 4.30
CA PHE A 3 -9.31 7.33 4.00
C PHE A 3 -8.72 6.76 5.28
N ARG A 4 -8.40 5.47 5.25
CA ARG A 4 -7.74 4.75 6.34
C ARG A 4 -6.64 3.88 5.76
N ILE A 5 -5.61 3.66 6.56
CA ILE A 5 -4.57 2.67 6.28
C ILE A 5 -4.63 1.61 7.36
N ALA A 6 -4.58 0.35 6.96
CA ALA A 6 -4.63 -0.81 7.86
C ALA A 6 -3.47 -1.77 7.57
N ALA A 7 -3.11 -2.58 8.56
CA ALA A 7 -2.15 -3.65 8.42
C ALA A 7 -2.66 -4.93 9.09
N TYR A 8 -2.43 -6.07 8.45
CA TYR A 8 -2.87 -7.38 8.88
C TYR A 8 -1.72 -8.37 8.82
N GLY A 9 -1.75 -9.37 9.72
CA GLY A 9 -0.86 -10.50 9.67
C GLY A 9 -1.55 -11.73 9.06
N GLU A 10 -0.94 -12.31 8.04
CA GLU A 10 -1.22 -13.68 7.62
C GLU A 10 -0.28 -14.59 8.39
N VAL A 11 -0.83 -15.28 9.39
CA VAL A 11 -0.08 -16.23 10.21
C VAL A 11 -0.52 -17.64 9.82
N ARG A 12 0.42 -18.49 9.38
CA ARG A 12 0.16 -19.88 9.05
C ARG A 12 0.93 -20.81 9.99
N ASP A 13 0.29 -21.89 10.38
CA ASP A 13 0.96 -22.98 11.09
C ASP A 13 1.64 -23.98 10.13
N GLU A 14 2.26 -25.01 10.70
CA GLU A 14 2.97 -26.07 9.95
C GLU A 14 2.03 -26.89 9.04
N ASN A 15 0.73 -26.91 9.33
CA ASN A 15 -0.29 -27.60 8.53
C ASN A 15 -0.92 -26.71 7.47
N GLY A 16 -0.49 -25.44 7.36
CA GLY A 16 -1.05 -24.47 6.41
C GLY A 16 -2.36 -23.81 6.85
N ARG A 17 -2.83 -24.07 8.09
CA ARG A 17 -3.99 -23.38 8.65
C ARG A 17 -3.67 -21.92 8.90
N VAL A 18 -4.65 -21.04 8.74
CA VAL A 18 -4.51 -19.60 8.93
C VAL A 18 -5.09 -19.20 10.28
N LEU A 19 -4.36 -18.39 11.05
CA LEU A 19 -4.86 -17.81 12.29
C LEU A 19 -5.85 -16.70 11.95
N LEU A 20 -7.11 -16.91 12.30
CA LEU A 20 -8.20 -15.97 12.06
C LEU A 20 -8.86 -15.59 13.38
N THR A 21 -9.44 -14.41 13.40
CA THR A 21 -10.21 -13.91 14.55
C THR A 21 -11.66 -13.69 14.17
N ARG A 22 -12.56 -13.85 15.15
CA ARG A 22 -13.96 -13.46 15.01
C ARG A 22 -14.55 -12.99 16.33
N ARG A 23 -15.45 -12.03 16.25
CA ARG A 23 -16.24 -11.61 17.40
C ARG A 23 -17.49 -12.46 17.50
N THR A 24 -17.74 -12.97 18.69
CA THR A 24 -18.99 -13.68 19.01
C THR A 24 -19.96 -12.67 19.64
N ARG A 25 -21.13 -12.49 19.04
CA ARG A 25 -22.21 -11.67 19.59
C ARG A 25 -23.37 -12.60 20.00
N GLY A 26 -23.50 -12.87 21.29
CA GLY A 26 -24.48 -13.82 21.80
C GLY A 26 -24.20 -15.23 21.31
N ARG A 27 -25.15 -15.85 20.56
CA ARG A 27 -25.01 -17.20 20.00
C ARG A 27 -24.50 -17.23 18.56
N GLU A 28 -24.40 -16.08 17.89
CA GLU A 28 -23.97 -16.01 16.49
C GLU A 28 -22.49 -15.63 16.40
N ALA A 29 -21.73 -16.44 15.65
CA ALA A 29 -20.37 -16.14 15.31
C ALA A 29 -20.35 -15.13 14.17
N GLY A 30 -19.57 -14.06 14.31
CA GLY A 30 -19.34 -13.07 13.25
C GLY A 30 -18.47 -13.63 12.11
N PRO A 31 -18.23 -12.84 11.06
CA PRO A 31 -17.34 -13.23 9.98
C PRO A 31 -15.90 -13.39 10.47
N TRP A 32 -15.15 -14.23 9.78
CA TRP A 32 -13.71 -14.35 9.97
C TRP A 32 -12.96 -13.10 9.50
N HIS A 33 -11.96 -12.71 10.27
CA HIS A 33 -11.05 -11.61 9.98
C HIS A 33 -9.60 -12.07 10.11
N LEU A 34 -8.71 -11.48 9.32
CA LEU A 34 -7.29 -11.52 9.65
C LEU A 34 -7.05 -10.71 10.92
N PRO A 35 -6.14 -11.14 11.81
CA PRO A 35 -5.69 -10.30 12.92
C PRO A 35 -4.97 -9.07 12.38
N GLY A 36 -5.42 -7.88 12.79
CA GLY A 36 -4.93 -6.62 12.25
C GLY A 36 -5.97 -5.52 12.34
N GLY A 37 -5.67 -4.36 11.75
CA GLY A 37 -6.58 -3.21 11.78
C GLY A 37 -5.92 -1.91 11.37
N VAL A 38 -6.58 -0.80 11.69
CA VAL A 38 -6.13 0.54 11.33
C VAL A 38 -4.85 0.92 12.10
N LEU A 39 -3.90 1.53 11.38
CA LEU A 39 -2.64 2.01 11.95
C LEU A 39 -2.85 3.22 12.85
N ASP A 40 -2.05 3.33 13.89
CA ASP A 40 -1.86 4.59 14.58
C ASP A 40 -1.12 5.61 13.69
N HIS A 41 -1.43 6.90 13.89
CA HIS A 41 -0.82 7.94 13.07
C HIS A 41 0.71 7.99 13.24
N GLY A 42 1.44 7.78 12.16
CA GLY A 42 2.90 7.75 12.13
C GLY A 42 3.49 6.41 12.57
N GLU A 43 2.68 5.37 12.73
CA GLU A 43 3.13 4.01 13.00
C GLU A 43 3.50 3.30 11.70
N PRO A 44 4.70 2.67 11.60
CA PRO A 44 5.06 1.85 10.45
C PRO A 44 4.11 0.66 10.29
N PRO A 45 3.61 0.35 9.06
CA PRO A 45 2.64 -0.72 8.84
C PRO A 45 3.08 -2.10 9.34
N LYS A 46 4.34 -2.45 9.13
CA LYS A 46 4.92 -3.72 9.59
C LYS A 46 4.87 -3.85 11.12
N ARG A 47 5.15 -2.75 11.85
CA ARG A 47 5.06 -2.72 13.31
C ARG A 47 3.61 -2.84 13.77
N ALA A 48 2.69 -2.12 13.11
CA ALA A 48 1.25 -2.20 13.40
C ALA A 48 0.72 -3.62 13.22
N ALA A 49 1.12 -4.33 12.16
CA ALA A 49 0.71 -5.73 11.94
C ALA A 49 1.10 -6.61 13.13
N GLY A 50 2.36 -6.57 13.59
CA GLY A 50 2.80 -7.38 14.75
C GLY A 50 2.07 -7.01 16.03
N ARG A 51 1.94 -5.72 16.35
CA ARG A 51 1.20 -5.24 17.53
C ARG A 51 -0.26 -5.70 17.52
N LEU A 52 -0.94 -5.55 16.38
CA LEU A 52 -2.35 -5.90 16.26
C LEU A 52 -2.59 -7.41 16.25
N VAL A 53 -1.67 -8.22 15.71
CA VAL A 53 -1.72 -9.68 15.87
C VAL A 53 -1.67 -10.03 17.35
N LEU A 54 -0.69 -9.50 18.10
CA LEU A 54 -0.57 -9.75 19.54
C LEU A 54 -1.83 -9.30 20.30
N GLU A 55 -2.32 -8.08 20.04
CA GLU A 55 -3.51 -7.53 20.71
C GLU A 55 -4.78 -8.35 20.47
N HIS A 56 -4.95 -8.92 19.25
CA HIS A 56 -6.16 -9.65 18.90
C HIS A 56 -6.09 -11.14 19.21
N THR A 57 -4.91 -11.72 19.26
CA THR A 57 -4.75 -13.19 19.33
C THR A 57 -3.91 -13.68 20.51
N GLY A 58 -3.17 -12.80 21.17
CA GLY A 58 -2.19 -13.15 22.19
C GLY A 58 -0.88 -13.75 21.66
N TYR A 59 -0.81 -14.11 20.36
CA TYR A 59 0.40 -14.65 19.76
C TYR A 59 1.43 -13.55 19.49
N GLU A 60 2.66 -13.76 19.94
CA GLU A 60 3.79 -12.98 19.46
C GLU A 60 4.23 -13.48 18.09
N VAL A 61 4.54 -12.54 17.17
CA VAL A 61 4.90 -12.89 15.80
C VAL A 61 6.09 -12.10 15.27
N ALA A 62 6.93 -12.76 14.47
CA ALA A 62 7.90 -12.12 13.59
C ALA A 62 7.21 -11.80 12.26
N VAL A 63 7.00 -10.51 11.98
CA VAL A 63 6.39 -10.04 10.73
C VAL A 63 7.40 -10.07 9.61
N GLY A 64 7.06 -10.78 8.53
CA GLY A 64 7.90 -11.00 7.35
C GLY A 64 7.75 -9.94 6.26
N ALA A 65 7.72 -10.39 5.01
CA ALA A 65 7.52 -9.55 3.84
C ALA A 65 6.04 -9.14 3.67
N PRO A 66 5.76 -8.01 3.00
CA PRO A 66 4.41 -7.71 2.55
C PRO A 66 4.00 -8.76 1.50
N LEU A 67 2.78 -9.23 1.61
CA LEU A 67 2.20 -10.22 0.70
C LEU A 67 1.37 -9.53 -0.38
N GLU A 68 0.49 -8.63 0.03
CA GLU A 68 -0.41 -7.91 -0.87
C GLU A 68 -0.88 -6.59 -0.25
N ALA A 69 -1.19 -5.61 -1.11
CA ALA A 69 -1.90 -4.41 -0.70
C ALA A 69 -3.22 -4.31 -1.47
N VAL A 70 -4.30 -4.25 -0.73
CA VAL A 70 -5.68 -4.23 -1.25
C VAL A 70 -6.47 -3.07 -0.67
N ALA A 71 -7.58 -2.74 -1.31
CA ALA A 71 -8.46 -1.70 -0.80
C ALA A 71 -9.92 -2.15 -0.72
N VAL A 72 -10.64 -1.59 0.24
CA VAL A 72 -12.08 -1.75 0.40
C VAL A 72 -12.72 -0.39 0.54
N ALA A 73 -13.66 -0.07 -0.35
CA ALA A 73 -14.43 1.16 -0.30
C ALA A 73 -15.87 0.86 0.09
N ARG A 74 -16.29 1.29 1.29
CA ARG A 74 -17.64 1.03 1.79
C ARG A 74 -18.17 2.18 2.63
N ARG A 75 -19.41 2.62 2.38
CA ARG A 75 -20.13 3.64 3.18
C ARG A 75 -19.31 4.94 3.38
N GLY A 76 -18.63 5.41 2.33
CA GLY A 76 -17.84 6.64 2.38
C GLY A 76 -16.47 6.51 3.07
N VAL A 77 -16.06 5.29 3.44
CA VAL A 77 -14.73 4.97 3.97
C VAL A 77 -13.98 4.13 2.95
N HIS A 78 -12.77 4.55 2.61
CA HIS A 78 -11.81 3.81 1.80
C HIS A 78 -10.66 3.35 2.70
N THR A 79 -10.46 2.04 2.78
CA THR A 79 -9.39 1.44 3.58
C THR A 79 -8.38 0.78 2.65
N ASN A 80 -7.16 1.32 2.59
CA ASN A 80 -6.01 0.64 2.00
C ASN A 80 -5.39 -0.25 3.07
N ALA A 81 -5.25 -1.54 2.79
CA ALA A 81 -4.76 -2.54 3.73
C ALA A 81 -3.53 -3.25 3.17
N ILE A 82 -2.52 -3.43 4.01
CA ILE A 82 -1.34 -4.23 3.70
C ILE A 82 -1.44 -5.53 4.50
N ILE A 83 -1.30 -6.65 3.81
CA ILE A 83 -1.23 -7.98 4.42
C ILE A 83 0.25 -8.39 4.43
N TYR A 84 0.76 -8.76 5.60
CA TYR A 84 2.12 -9.23 5.79
C TYR A 84 2.12 -10.71 6.14
N THR A 85 3.09 -11.45 5.65
CA THR A 85 3.39 -12.77 6.21
C THR A 85 3.86 -12.62 7.65
N ALA A 86 3.50 -13.58 8.52
CA ALA A 86 3.96 -13.57 9.90
C ALA A 86 4.14 -15.01 10.43
N LYS A 87 5.14 -15.19 11.29
CA LYS A 87 5.44 -16.46 11.95
C LYS A 87 5.32 -16.30 13.44
N VAL A 88 4.68 -17.24 14.12
CA VAL A 88 4.59 -17.29 15.58
C VAL A 88 5.98 -17.41 16.18
N THR A 89 6.24 -16.61 17.21
CA THR A 89 7.49 -16.64 18.01
C THR A 89 7.22 -16.85 19.49
N GLY A 90 5.96 -16.68 19.94
CA GLY A 90 5.51 -16.94 21.31
C GLY A 90 4.03 -17.21 21.34
N ASP A 91 3.62 -18.12 22.21
CA ASP A 91 2.22 -18.51 22.40
C ASP A 91 1.46 -17.51 23.30
N PRO A 92 0.12 -17.44 23.21
CA PRO A 92 -0.67 -16.61 24.11
C PRO A 92 -0.51 -17.08 25.55
N GLY A 93 -0.38 -16.11 26.46
CA GLY A 93 -0.41 -16.42 27.88
C GLY A 93 -1.79 -16.93 28.35
N ASP A 94 -1.82 -17.63 29.48
CA ASP A 94 -3.04 -18.21 30.06
C ASP A 94 -4.14 -17.17 30.37
N ASP A 95 -3.74 -15.92 30.59
CA ASP A 95 -4.64 -14.79 30.95
C ASP A 95 -5.05 -13.93 29.74
N PHE A 96 -4.86 -14.41 28.49
CA PHE A 96 -5.21 -13.61 27.32
C PHE A 96 -6.73 -13.50 27.14
N GLU A 97 -7.26 -12.29 27.29
CA GLU A 97 -8.65 -11.92 27.04
C GLU A 97 -8.75 -11.09 25.75
N GLY A 98 -8.77 -11.75 24.59
CA GLY A 98 -8.91 -11.11 23.28
C GLY A 98 -10.13 -11.55 22.48
N ASP A 99 -10.12 -11.24 21.19
CA ASP A 99 -11.10 -11.81 20.25
C ASP A 99 -10.90 -13.35 20.18
N THR A 100 -11.96 -14.09 19.82
CA THR A 100 -11.81 -15.53 19.60
C THR A 100 -10.88 -15.76 18.42
N ALA A 101 -9.68 -16.29 18.68
CA ALA A 101 -8.67 -16.65 17.68
C ALA A 101 -8.70 -18.17 17.46
N GLU A 102 -8.66 -18.60 16.20
CA GLU A 102 -8.72 -20.01 15.82
C GLU A 102 -7.81 -20.28 14.62
N TRP A 103 -7.12 -21.42 14.63
CA TRP A 103 -6.40 -21.95 13.47
C TRP A 103 -7.40 -22.59 12.51
N VAL A 104 -7.65 -21.97 11.38
CA VAL A 104 -8.73 -22.34 10.45
C VAL A 104 -8.13 -22.88 9.15
N GLU A 105 -8.63 -24.03 8.70
CA GLU A 105 -8.32 -24.55 7.38
C GLU A 105 -8.76 -23.55 6.28
N PRO A 106 -7.92 -23.25 5.27
CA PRO A 106 -8.27 -22.33 4.20
C PRO A 106 -9.61 -22.64 3.52
N ALA A 107 -9.92 -23.92 3.31
CA ALA A 107 -11.19 -24.36 2.71
C ALA A 107 -12.40 -24.01 3.60
N ARG A 108 -12.26 -24.16 4.94
CA ARG A 108 -13.30 -23.77 5.89
C ARG A 108 -13.46 -22.25 5.93
N ALA A 109 -12.36 -21.50 5.97
CA ALA A 109 -12.40 -20.04 5.95
C ALA A 109 -13.07 -19.50 4.67
N ALA A 110 -12.82 -20.13 3.52
CA ALA A 110 -13.45 -19.78 2.25
C ALA A 110 -14.97 -20.09 2.21
N ALA A 111 -15.39 -21.16 2.88
CA ALA A 111 -16.79 -21.60 2.92
C ALA A 111 -17.65 -20.80 3.91
N GLU A 112 -17.08 -20.28 4.98
CA GLU A 112 -17.77 -19.49 6.01
C GLU A 112 -17.75 -18.00 5.68
N SER A 113 -18.59 -17.22 6.35
CA SER A 113 -18.59 -15.75 6.21
C SER A 113 -17.25 -15.15 6.67
N HIS A 114 -16.66 -14.30 5.83
CA HIS A 114 -15.35 -13.68 6.09
C HIS A 114 -15.24 -12.25 5.56
N SER A 115 -14.22 -11.54 6.03
CA SER A 115 -13.91 -10.19 5.55
C SER A 115 -13.23 -10.22 4.18
N PRO A 116 -13.29 -9.13 3.39
CA PRO A 116 -12.59 -9.04 2.11
C PRO A 116 -11.07 -9.26 2.22
N PHE A 117 -10.49 -8.92 3.36
CA PHE A 117 -9.05 -9.13 3.58
C PHE A 117 -8.68 -10.61 3.75
N VAL A 118 -9.59 -11.44 4.26
CA VAL A 118 -9.44 -12.90 4.24
C VAL A 118 -9.53 -13.41 2.82
N SER A 119 -10.47 -12.91 2.00
CA SER A 119 -10.56 -13.26 0.58
C SER A 119 -9.25 -12.97 -0.15
N ALA A 120 -8.67 -11.79 0.06
CA ALA A 120 -7.39 -11.40 -0.54
C ALA A 120 -6.24 -12.34 -0.09
N CYS A 121 -6.16 -12.66 1.21
CA CYS A 121 -5.18 -13.58 1.78
C CYS A 121 -5.29 -15.01 1.19
N LEU A 122 -6.51 -15.45 0.91
CA LEU A 122 -6.79 -16.78 0.34
C LEU A 122 -6.87 -16.76 -1.20
N HIS A 123 -6.55 -15.65 -1.84
CA HIS A 123 -6.65 -15.44 -3.30
C HIS A 123 -8.04 -15.77 -3.88
N LEU A 124 -9.10 -15.45 -3.13
CA LEU A 124 -10.48 -15.63 -3.55
C LEU A 124 -10.99 -14.38 -4.27
N ALA A 125 -11.81 -14.57 -5.31
CA ALA A 125 -12.54 -13.48 -5.93
C ALA A 125 -13.52 -12.86 -4.92
N ASP A 126 -13.51 -11.53 -4.80
CA ASP A 126 -14.38 -10.81 -3.87
C ASP A 126 -14.72 -9.41 -4.40
N ASP A 127 -15.97 -9.19 -4.81
CA ASP A 127 -16.45 -7.92 -5.34
C ASP A 127 -16.43 -6.77 -4.31
N ARG A 128 -16.19 -7.06 -3.03
CA ARG A 128 -16.02 -6.06 -1.98
C ARG A 128 -14.63 -5.42 -2.00
N LEU A 129 -13.64 -6.07 -2.63
CA LEU A 129 -12.34 -5.48 -2.89
C LEU A 129 -12.46 -4.41 -3.98
N ALA A 130 -11.79 -3.29 -3.78
CA ALA A 130 -11.72 -2.25 -4.79
C ALA A 130 -10.97 -2.75 -6.04
N GLY A 131 -11.48 -2.38 -7.19
CA GLY A 131 -10.90 -2.72 -8.48
C GLY A 131 -10.37 -1.48 -9.22
N ARG A 132 -10.44 -1.52 -10.56
CA ARG A 132 -10.19 -0.36 -11.40
C ARG A 132 -11.40 0.57 -11.37
N VAL A 133 -11.18 1.86 -11.24
CA VAL A 133 -12.23 2.88 -11.39
C VAL A 133 -12.24 3.31 -12.85
N ASP A 134 -13.29 2.94 -13.58
CA ASP A 134 -13.43 3.29 -15.03
C ASP A 134 -13.87 4.75 -15.28
N LYS A 135 -13.96 5.56 -14.23
CA LYS A 135 -14.27 6.97 -14.35
C LYS A 135 -13.07 7.81 -13.98
N ALA A 136 -12.77 8.78 -14.85
CA ALA A 136 -11.82 9.84 -14.50
C ALA A 136 -12.09 10.35 -13.08
N PRO A 137 -11.05 10.50 -12.25
CA PRO A 137 -11.21 10.90 -10.86
C PRO A 137 -12.04 12.19 -10.83
N GLN A 138 -13.15 12.18 -10.11
CA GLN A 138 -13.76 13.44 -9.69
C GLN A 138 -12.70 14.09 -8.83
N GLU A 139 -12.18 15.25 -9.28
CA GLU A 139 -11.32 16.09 -8.46
C GLU A 139 -11.87 16.09 -7.03
N THR A 140 -11.23 15.37 -6.15
CA THR A 140 -11.57 15.42 -4.74
C THR A 140 -11.16 16.80 -4.27
N ARG A 141 -12.10 17.74 -4.32
CA ARG A 141 -11.90 19.04 -3.67
C ARG A 141 -11.33 18.77 -2.28
N PRO A 142 -10.21 19.38 -1.94
CA PRO A 142 -9.63 19.23 -0.61
C PRO A 142 -10.75 19.49 0.40
N VAL A 143 -11.05 18.52 1.25
CA VAL A 143 -12.03 18.73 2.32
C VAL A 143 -11.47 19.85 3.18
N PRO A 144 -12.18 21.01 3.28
CA PRO A 144 -11.68 22.12 4.09
C PRO A 144 -11.45 21.60 5.51
N PRO A 145 -10.28 21.88 6.07
CA PRO A 145 -9.87 21.32 7.34
C PRO A 145 -10.88 21.72 8.43
N SER A 146 -11.38 20.73 9.16
CA SER A 146 -12.19 20.99 10.36
C SER A 146 -11.39 21.93 11.27
N LYS A 147 -12.06 22.96 11.82
CA LYS A 147 -11.45 23.95 12.71
C LYS A 147 -10.64 23.24 13.80
N ALA A 148 -9.31 23.25 13.68
CA ALA A 148 -8.44 22.60 14.65
C ALA A 148 -8.65 23.26 16.02
N LYS A 149 -8.91 22.45 17.04
CA LYS A 149 -8.88 22.94 18.44
C LYS A 149 -7.49 23.53 18.71
N LYS A 150 -7.44 24.74 19.27
CA LYS A 150 -6.18 25.44 19.61
C LYS A 150 -5.21 24.48 20.29
N GLY A 151 -4.00 24.32 19.72
CA GLY A 151 -2.90 23.56 20.29
C GLY A 151 -2.64 22.16 19.71
N ARG A 152 -3.52 21.57 18.90
CA ARG A 152 -3.31 20.25 18.28
C ARG A 152 -2.92 20.42 16.82
N ARG A 153 -1.70 19.96 16.44
CA ARG A 153 -1.28 19.94 15.03
C ARG A 153 -2.26 19.10 14.20
N ARG A 154 -2.57 19.58 13.00
CA ARG A 154 -3.36 18.79 12.04
C ARG A 154 -2.57 17.56 11.64
N ARG A 155 -3.25 16.44 11.53
CA ARG A 155 -2.67 15.18 11.05
C ARG A 155 -3.13 14.94 9.61
N GLY A 156 -2.20 14.65 8.72
CA GLY A 156 -2.45 14.18 7.36
C GLY A 156 -1.91 12.77 7.20
N GLN A 157 -2.65 11.93 6.47
CA GLN A 157 -2.21 10.58 6.13
C GLN A 157 -2.54 10.31 4.67
N ARG A 158 -1.60 9.70 3.93
CA ARG A 158 -1.80 9.31 2.53
C ARG A 158 -1.21 7.93 2.29
N PHE A 159 -1.96 7.11 1.58
CA PHE A 159 -1.48 5.88 0.98
C PHE A 159 -1.17 6.17 -0.49
N GLY A 160 0.02 5.78 -0.95
CA GLY A 160 0.43 5.87 -2.35
C GLY A 160 0.87 4.50 -2.85
N ALA A 161 0.78 4.31 -4.18
CA ALA A 161 1.21 3.13 -4.87
C ALA A 161 2.13 3.50 -6.03
N TYR A 162 3.27 2.82 -6.13
CA TYR A 162 4.38 3.16 -7.02
C TYR A 162 4.89 1.92 -7.74
N GLY A 163 5.42 2.09 -8.95
CA GLY A 163 5.99 1.00 -9.74
C GLY A 163 7.50 1.11 -9.91
N VAL A 164 8.25 0.03 -9.65
CA VAL A 164 9.57 -0.17 -10.24
C VAL A 164 9.31 -0.76 -11.61
N VAL A 165 9.43 0.07 -12.63
CA VAL A 165 9.07 -0.28 -14.01
C VAL A 165 10.33 -0.59 -14.80
N ALA A 166 10.44 -1.80 -15.33
CA ALA A 166 11.52 -2.22 -16.19
C ALA A 166 11.01 -2.59 -17.59
N ASP A 167 11.89 -2.51 -18.57
CA ASP A 167 11.69 -3.06 -19.91
C ASP A 167 12.59 -4.28 -20.16
N GLY A 168 12.41 -4.93 -21.32
CA GLY A 168 13.21 -6.09 -21.71
C GLY A 168 14.70 -5.83 -21.91
N ASP A 169 15.13 -4.57 -22.06
CA ASP A 169 16.54 -4.16 -22.16
C ASP A 169 17.19 -3.92 -20.78
N GLY A 170 16.40 -3.98 -19.68
CA GLY A 170 16.86 -3.75 -18.32
C GLY A 170 16.95 -2.28 -17.92
N ARG A 171 16.29 -1.38 -18.68
CA ARG A 171 16.17 0.02 -18.31
C ARG A 171 15.06 0.19 -17.27
N ILE A 172 15.23 1.18 -16.42
CA ILE A 172 14.21 1.59 -15.43
C ILE A 172 13.54 2.89 -15.87
N LEU A 173 12.23 2.96 -15.71
CA LEU A 173 11.44 4.15 -15.98
C LEU A 173 11.30 4.99 -14.72
N LEU A 174 11.70 6.27 -14.80
CA LEU A 174 11.57 7.23 -13.73
C LEU A 174 10.79 8.46 -14.19
N ALA A 175 10.09 9.07 -13.26
CA ALA A 175 9.38 10.34 -13.39
C ALA A 175 10.09 11.42 -12.58
N ARG A 176 10.24 12.63 -13.13
CA ARG A 176 10.89 13.75 -12.45
C ARG A 176 9.85 14.62 -11.77
N ILE A 177 10.00 14.83 -10.47
CA ILE A 177 9.08 15.67 -9.69
C ILE A 177 9.20 17.12 -10.16
N ALA A 178 8.05 17.73 -10.48
CA ALA A 178 7.99 19.11 -10.92
C ALA A 178 8.44 20.08 -9.82
N GLU A 179 9.04 21.20 -10.23
CA GLU A 179 9.41 22.28 -9.30
C GLU A 179 8.18 22.84 -8.58
N GLY A 180 8.34 23.15 -7.30
CA GLY A 180 7.24 23.58 -6.44
C GLY A 180 6.53 22.46 -5.67
N TYR A 181 6.75 21.20 -6.04
CA TYR A 181 6.31 20.04 -5.29
C TYR A 181 7.40 19.55 -4.32
N PRO A 182 7.04 18.88 -3.21
CA PRO A 182 8.02 18.29 -2.29
C PRO A 182 8.95 17.31 -3.02
N GLY A 183 10.25 17.57 -3.00
CA GLY A 183 11.24 16.79 -3.74
C GLY A 183 11.44 17.26 -5.19
N GLY A 184 10.95 18.45 -5.57
CA GLY A 184 11.11 19.02 -6.93
C GLY A 184 12.51 18.88 -7.48
N GLY A 185 12.62 18.47 -8.75
CA GLY A 185 13.88 18.22 -9.45
C GLY A 185 14.50 16.84 -9.24
N THR A 186 14.00 16.01 -8.30
CA THR A 186 14.48 14.63 -8.12
C THR A 186 13.71 13.64 -9.01
N TRP A 187 14.38 12.54 -9.39
CA TRP A 187 13.78 11.41 -10.07
C TRP A 187 13.11 10.49 -9.07
N HIS A 188 11.91 10.05 -9.39
CA HIS A 188 11.05 9.25 -8.53
C HIS A 188 10.48 8.05 -9.28
N LEU A 189 10.02 7.04 -8.55
CA LEU A 189 9.22 5.96 -9.15
C LEU A 189 7.91 6.54 -9.68
N PRO A 190 7.46 6.18 -10.89
CA PRO A 190 6.13 6.57 -11.33
C PRO A 190 5.08 5.99 -10.38
N GLY A 191 4.10 6.84 -10.03
CA GLY A 191 3.09 6.47 -9.05
C GLY A 191 2.61 7.63 -8.20
N GLY A 192 1.50 7.41 -7.50
CA GLY A 192 0.86 8.45 -6.73
C GLY A 192 -0.16 7.95 -5.72
N GLY A 193 -1.17 8.76 -5.46
CA GLY A 193 -2.21 8.43 -4.50
C GLY A 193 -3.21 7.42 -5.02
N VAL A 194 -3.71 6.58 -4.13
CA VAL A 194 -4.83 5.68 -4.42
C VAL A 194 -6.15 6.42 -4.25
N ASP A 195 -6.96 6.46 -5.30
CA ASP A 195 -8.24 7.15 -5.31
C ASP A 195 -9.34 6.36 -4.58
N PHE A 196 -10.44 7.05 -4.27
CA PHE A 196 -11.57 6.42 -3.59
C PHE A 196 -12.24 5.36 -4.49
N GLY A 197 -12.22 4.11 -4.04
CA GLY A 197 -12.77 2.98 -4.79
C GLY A 197 -11.76 2.29 -5.71
N GLU A 198 -10.56 2.82 -5.79
CA GLU A 198 -9.46 2.25 -6.59
C GLU A 198 -8.64 1.25 -5.76
N SER A 199 -8.11 0.20 -6.40
CA SER A 199 -7.13 -0.68 -5.77
C SER A 199 -5.71 -0.11 -5.91
N PRO A 200 -4.76 -0.44 -5.01
CA PRO A 200 -3.37 -0.01 -5.14
C PRO A 200 -2.74 -0.41 -6.49
N ARG A 201 -3.02 -1.61 -7.01
CA ARG A 201 -2.53 -2.06 -8.34
C ARG A 201 -3.08 -1.21 -9.48
N ALA A 202 -4.38 -0.88 -9.45
CA ALA A 202 -5.00 -0.03 -10.45
C ALA A 202 -4.42 1.38 -10.41
N ALA A 203 -4.15 1.91 -9.22
CA ALA A 203 -3.49 3.21 -9.07
C ALA A 203 -2.09 3.21 -9.69
N VAL A 204 -1.27 2.17 -9.46
CA VAL A 204 0.04 2.05 -10.12
C VAL A 204 -0.09 2.07 -11.64
N SER A 205 -0.98 1.26 -12.21
CA SER A 205 -1.18 1.20 -13.66
C SER A 205 -1.61 2.55 -14.24
N ARG A 206 -2.55 3.24 -13.57
CA ARG A 206 -3.04 4.56 -13.98
C ARG A 206 -1.92 5.61 -13.91
N GLU A 207 -1.22 5.69 -12.79
CA GLU A 207 -0.16 6.68 -12.58
C GLU A 207 1.03 6.47 -13.54
N ILE A 208 1.43 5.21 -13.81
CA ILE A 208 2.46 4.92 -14.81
C ILE A 208 2.04 5.49 -16.16
N TYR A 209 0.78 5.25 -16.57
CA TYR A 209 0.30 5.79 -17.84
C TYR A 209 0.26 7.33 -17.82
N GLU A 210 -0.30 7.95 -16.81
CA GLU A 210 -0.45 9.40 -16.69
C GLU A 210 0.91 10.12 -16.67
N GLU A 211 1.87 9.58 -15.95
CA GLU A 211 3.18 10.20 -15.77
C GLU A 211 4.20 9.87 -16.87
N THR A 212 4.01 8.77 -17.61
CA THR A 212 5.03 8.24 -18.52
C THR A 212 4.54 7.84 -19.91
N GLY A 213 3.23 7.74 -20.12
CA GLY A 213 2.63 7.27 -21.36
C GLY A 213 2.80 5.78 -21.64
N GLN A 214 3.32 5.00 -20.67
CA GLN A 214 3.55 3.57 -20.84
C GLN A 214 2.38 2.74 -20.30
N GLU A 215 2.01 1.68 -21.03
CA GLU A 215 1.11 0.64 -20.54
C GLU A 215 1.92 -0.46 -19.86
N ALA A 216 1.83 -0.55 -18.53
CA ALA A 216 2.62 -1.49 -17.77
C ALA A 216 1.76 -2.61 -17.16
N GLN A 217 2.32 -3.81 -17.13
CA GLN A 217 1.79 -4.94 -16.37
C GLN A 217 2.33 -4.87 -14.93
N VAL A 218 1.43 -4.65 -13.97
CA VAL A 218 1.78 -4.55 -12.55
C VAL A 218 1.94 -5.96 -11.97
N GLY A 219 3.14 -6.24 -11.48
CA GLY A 219 3.53 -7.52 -10.90
C GLY A 219 3.38 -7.58 -9.37
N GLU A 220 4.37 -8.11 -8.66
CA GLU A 220 4.32 -8.38 -7.22
C GLU A 220 4.50 -7.12 -6.37
N LEU A 221 3.98 -7.14 -5.15
CA LEU A 221 4.27 -6.15 -4.11
C LEU A 221 5.67 -6.41 -3.54
N LEU A 222 6.62 -5.58 -3.92
CA LEU A 222 8.03 -5.73 -3.56
C LEU A 222 8.34 -5.23 -2.15
N ASN A 223 7.77 -4.07 -1.79
CA ASN A 223 8.06 -3.42 -0.52
C ASN A 223 6.92 -2.50 -0.08
N VAL A 224 6.88 -2.21 1.22
CA VAL A 224 6.04 -1.17 1.79
C VAL A 224 6.91 -0.29 2.68
N THR A 225 7.02 0.97 2.33
CA THR A 225 7.75 1.96 3.10
C THR A 225 6.80 2.94 3.77
N SER A 226 7.26 3.57 4.85
CA SER A 226 6.50 4.62 5.51
C SER A 226 7.41 5.71 6.04
N PHE A 227 6.92 6.94 6.03
CA PHE A 227 7.63 8.07 6.56
C PHE A 227 6.70 9.00 7.33
N ARG A 228 7.25 9.71 8.29
CA ARG A 228 6.53 10.74 9.03
C ARG A 228 7.29 12.05 9.01
N HIS A 229 6.63 13.08 8.52
CA HIS A 229 7.17 14.44 8.54
C HIS A 229 6.31 15.32 9.45
N ARG A 230 6.78 15.53 10.68
CA ARG A 230 6.01 16.22 11.75
C ARG A 230 5.75 17.70 11.48
N ARG A 231 6.43 18.29 10.51
CA ARG A 231 6.35 19.72 10.13
C ARG A 231 6.24 19.91 8.64
N ALA A 232 5.58 18.97 7.94
CA ALA A 232 5.28 19.15 6.53
C ALA A 232 4.42 20.38 6.32
N ILE A 233 4.61 21.06 5.20
CA ILE A 233 3.67 22.09 4.75
C ILE A 233 2.68 21.39 3.83
N GLY A 234 1.41 21.41 4.19
CA GLY A 234 0.35 20.87 3.35
C GLY A 234 0.09 21.75 2.13
N PRO A 235 -0.65 21.25 1.14
CA PRO A 235 -0.98 21.99 -0.09
C PRO A 235 -1.66 23.34 0.18
N GLU A 236 -2.30 23.49 1.33
CA GLU A 236 -2.98 24.72 1.78
C GLU A 236 -2.04 25.68 2.54
N GLY A 237 -0.73 25.41 2.60
CA GLY A 237 0.26 26.23 3.29
C GLY A 237 0.32 26.11 4.81
N TYR A 238 -0.41 25.15 5.41
CA TYR A 238 -0.43 24.94 6.86
C TYR A 238 0.50 23.82 7.30
N PRO A 239 1.13 23.94 8.50
CA PRO A 239 1.93 22.85 9.06
C PRO A 239 1.06 21.63 9.37
N LEU A 240 1.49 20.48 8.87
CA LEU A 240 0.88 19.18 9.09
C LEU A 240 1.86 18.23 9.77
N ASP A 241 1.35 17.34 10.63
CA ASP A 241 2.02 16.10 10.99
C ASP A 241 1.61 15.07 9.93
N TRP A 242 2.49 14.87 8.93
CA TRP A 242 2.21 14.07 7.75
C TRP A 242 2.74 12.65 7.88
N HIS A 243 1.91 11.69 7.59
CA HIS A 243 2.26 10.27 7.55
C HIS A 243 1.99 9.71 6.16
N GLY A 244 3.04 9.35 5.43
CA GLY A 244 2.95 8.70 4.13
C GLY A 244 3.25 7.20 4.25
N VAL A 245 2.47 6.38 3.56
CA VAL A 245 2.73 4.95 3.36
C VAL A 245 2.75 4.70 1.86
N ARG A 246 3.77 3.98 1.37
CA ARG A 246 3.96 3.66 -0.03
C ARG A 246 4.01 2.16 -0.23
N ALA A 247 3.15 1.64 -1.09
CA ALA A 247 3.26 0.29 -1.63
C ALA A 247 4.07 0.36 -2.93
N ILE A 248 5.12 -0.44 -3.05
CA ILE A 248 6.04 -0.45 -4.18
C ILE A 248 5.89 -1.80 -4.88
N TYR A 249 5.48 -1.76 -6.14
CA TYR A 249 5.24 -2.93 -6.99
C TYR A 249 6.32 -3.09 -8.04
N SER A 250 6.56 -4.30 -8.49
CA SER A 250 7.20 -4.53 -9.78
C SER A 250 6.23 -4.20 -10.92
N ALA A 251 6.76 -3.72 -12.03
CA ALA A 251 5.98 -3.56 -13.25
C ALA A 251 6.88 -3.73 -14.47
N THR A 252 6.31 -4.24 -15.56
CA THR A 252 7.01 -4.46 -16.82
C THR A 252 6.26 -3.81 -17.97
N VAL A 253 7.02 -3.36 -18.98
CA VAL A 253 6.48 -2.82 -20.23
C VAL A 253 7.01 -3.68 -21.36
N GLU A 254 6.11 -4.38 -22.06
CA GLU A 254 6.44 -5.30 -23.15
C GLU A 254 6.89 -4.53 -24.41
N ASP A 255 6.15 -3.47 -24.76
CA ASP A 255 6.44 -2.62 -25.93
C ASP A 255 6.81 -1.20 -25.48
N PRO A 256 8.04 -0.94 -25.04
CA PRO A 256 8.43 0.36 -24.52
C PRO A 256 8.48 1.42 -25.62
N SER A 257 7.78 2.52 -25.41
CA SER A 257 7.83 3.71 -26.24
C SER A 257 8.68 4.81 -25.61
N ALA A 258 8.89 5.91 -26.32
CA ALA A 258 9.50 7.11 -25.73
C ALA A 258 8.62 7.59 -24.55
N ALA A 259 9.25 7.74 -23.37
CA ALA A 259 8.52 8.18 -22.19
C ALA A 259 8.00 9.61 -22.39
N GLN A 260 6.73 9.83 -22.10
CA GLN A 260 6.03 11.09 -22.28
C GLN A 260 5.02 11.30 -21.17
N VAL A 261 5.06 12.47 -20.52
CA VAL A 261 4.04 12.85 -19.54
C VAL A 261 2.72 13.12 -20.27
N VAL A 262 1.68 12.34 -19.91
CA VAL A 262 0.32 12.47 -20.46
C VAL A 262 -0.58 13.27 -19.54
N GLU A 263 -0.23 13.35 -18.26
CA GLU A 263 -0.96 14.13 -17.25
C GLU A 263 -1.17 15.59 -17.69
N ALA A 264 -2.32 16.16 -17.36
CA ALA A 264 -2.63 17.55 -17.72
C ALA A 264 -1.60 18.54 -17.17
N ALA A 265 -1.38 19.64 -17.87
CA ALA A 265 -0.45 20.69 -17.49
C ALA A 265 -0.69 21.17 -16.03
N GLY A 266 0.34 21.09 -15.19
CA GLY A 266 0.27 21.42 -13.76
C GLY A 266 0.27 20.21 -12.83
N GLY A 267 0.44 19.00 -13.35
CA GLY A 267 0.65 17.78 -12.57
C GLY A 267 1.95 17.78 -11.76
N SER A 268 2.14 16.75 -10.95
CA SER A 268 3.32 16.60 -10.09
C SER A 268 4.58 16.17 -10.84
N THR A 269 4.45 15.74 -12.10
CA THR A 269 5.53 15.23 -12.94
C THR A 269 5.88 16.22 -14.06
N SER A 270 7.17 16.56 -14.17
CA SER A 270 7.68 17.48 -15.20
C SER A 270 8.29 16.78 -16.41
N GLU A 271 8.82 15.58 -16.21
CA GLU A 271 9.54 14.80 -17.21
C GLU A 271 9.48 13.32 -16.84
N SER A 272 9.53 12.43 -17.82
CA SER A 272 9.72 10.99 -17.61
C SER A 272 10.75 10.45 -18.61
N ARG A 273 11.52 9.45 -18.17
CA ARG A 273 12.60 8.87 -18.98
C ARG A 273 12.94 7.46 -18.59
N TRP A 274 13.32 6.67 -19.60
CA TRP A 274 14.00 5.40 -19.44
C TRP A 274 15.49 5.62 -19.15
N TRP A 275 16.01 4.95 -18.13
CA TRP A 275 17.38 5.05 -17.69
C TRP A 275 18.04 3.68 -17.66
N ASP A 276 19.27 3.62 -18.16
CA ASP A 276 20.13 2.45 -17.94
C ASP A 276 20.47 2.34 -16.45
N ALA A 277 20.56 1.12 -15.93
CA ALA A 277 20.85 0.91 -14.50
C ALA A 277 22.15 1.58 -14.05
N ASP A 278 23.16 1.61 -14.90
CA ASP A 278 24.47 2.19 -14.61
C ASP A 278 24.45 3.72 -14.53
N ALA A 279 23.41 4.37 -15.07
CA ALA A 279 23.26 5.82 -15.04
C ALA A 279 22.59 6.34 -13.77
N LEU A 280 22.05 5.47 -12.93
CA LEU A 280 21.26 5.86 -11.75
C LEU A 280 22.10 6.52 -10.67
N ASP A 281 23.36 6.14 -10.52
CA ASP A 281 24.27 6.67 -9.48
C ASP A 281 24.53 8.18 -9.63
N ASP A 282 24.40 8.72 -10.84
CA ASP A 282 24.63 10.13 -11.16
C ASP A 282 23.36 10.99 -11.06
N LEU A 283 22.20 10.39 -10.75
CA LEU A 283 20.93 11.07 -10.71
C LEU A 283 20.55 11.54 -9.30
N PRO A 284 19.90 12.71 -9.18
CA PRO A 284 19.26 13.10 -7.93
C PRO A 284 18.02 12.23 -7.70
N LEU A 285 18.20 11.06 -7.08
CA LEU A 285 17.12 10.12 -6.79
C LEU A 285 16.36 10.51 -5.52
N SER A 286 15.09 10.20 -5.48
CA SER A 286 14.28 10.29 -4.27
C SER A 286 14.53 9.08 -3.37
N ALA A 287 14.36 9.23 -2.06
CA ALA A 287 14.50 8.13 -1.10
C ALA A 287 13.62 6.91 -1.44
N ALA A 288 12.49 7.09 -2.13
CA ALA A 288 11.65 5.97 -2.54
C ALA A 288 12.28 5.12 -3.64
N VAL A 289 13.05 5.73 -4.55
CA VAL A 289 13.85 5.00 -5.56
C VAL A 289 14.99 4.27 -4.86
N GLU A 290 15.73 4.95 -3.97
CA GLU A 290 16.84 4.35 -3.22
C GLU A 290 16.36 3.13 -2.39
N ASP A 291 15.25 3.28 -1.64
CA ASP A 291 14.64 2.18 -0.88
C ASP A 291 14.22 1.01 -1.78
N ALA A 292 13.69 1.28 -2.97
CA ALA A 292 13.25 0.26 -3.91
C ALA A 292 14.44 -0.51 -4.52
N LEU A 293 15.49 0.19 -4.92
CA LEU A 293 16.69 -0.42 -5.50
C LEU A 293 17.44 -1.33 -4.53
N GLN A 294 17.25 -1.16 -3.21
CA GLN A 294 17.83 -2.06 -2.20
C GLN A 294 17.17 -3.44 -2.16
N VAL A 295 15.94 -3.57 -2.64
CA VAL A 295 15.14 -4.80 -2.55
C VAL A 295 14.81 -5.43 -3.90
N VAL A 296 15.17 -4.75 -5.01
CA VAL A 296 14.86 -5.18 -6.38
C VAL A 296 16.15 -5.51 -7.12
N ASP A 297 16.18 -6.69 -7.73
CA ASP A 297 17.15 -7.02 -8.77
C ASP A 297 16.56 -6.64 -10.15
N LEU A 298 17.01 -5.50 -10.68
CA LEU A 298 16.53 -4.97 -11.96
C LEU A 298 16.77 -5.95 -13.13
N LYS A 299 17.82 -6.79 -13.08
CA LYS A 299 18.07 -7.79 -14.14
C LYS A 299 17.04 -8.90 -14.12
N ASN A 300 16.66 -9.35 -12.92
CA ASN A 300 15.60 -10.33 -12.77
C ASN A 300 14.23 -9.76 -13.14
N LEU A 301 14.00 -8.48 -12.87
CA LEU A 301 12.75 -7.82 -13.25
C LEU A 301 12.65 -7.68 -14.78
N ALA A 302 13.71 -7.27 -15.45
CA ALA A 302 13.78 -7.17 -16.91
C ALA A 302 13.53 -8.52 -17.62
N ALA A 303 13.96 -9.64 -17.02
CA ALA A 303 13.72 -10.97 -17.58
C ALA A 303 12.22 -11.39 -17.54
N GLN A 304 11.35 -10.61 -16.89
CA GLN A 304 9.91 -10.84 -16.84
C GLN A 304 9.11 -9.92 -17.81
N ALA A 305 9.78 -8.95 -18.42
CA ALA A 305 9.22 -8.07 -19.44
C ALA A 305 9.31 -8.72 -20.82
#